data_7a050fcce9d0a9ad5b1ed4231033b325
#
_entry.id   7a050fcce9d0a9ad5b1ed4231033b325
#
_cell.length_a   1.000
_cell.length_b   1.000
_cell.length_c   1.000
_cell.angle_alpha   90.00
_cell.angle_beta   90.00
_cell.angle_gamma   90.00
#
_symmetry.space_group_name_H-M   'P 1'
#
loop_
_entity.id
_entity.type
_entity.pdbx_description
1 polymer ?
#
loop_
_entity_poly.entity_id
_entity_poly.type
_entity_poly.pdbx_seq_one_letter_code
_entity_poly.pdbx_strand_id
1 'polypeptide(L)'
;MSNETFFFPKPLIAIVSVAFVSIAFISIGPAMARAQSLSYTSGQPVVPGYEGWQEDSDGAKYFLFGYMNRNWEEELDIPVGADNSFPPGNPDQGQPTHFLPRRNRFVFRVRVPQSFSEKDELIWTITSRGKTEKAFASLRTDYKVDDVVKASETGALGAGTSS
;
A
#
# COMPACT_ATOMS: atom_id res chain seq x y z
N MET A 1 16.04 -106.57 25.34
CA MET A 1 16.64 -106.01 24.14
C MET A 1 15.72 -104.84 23.77
N SER A 2 15.97 -103.63 24.27
CA SER A 2 15.22 -102.45 24.00
C SER A 2 16.19 -101.38 23.55
N ASN A 3 16.00 -100.95 22.32
CA ASN A 3 16.73 -99.86 21.72
C ASN A 3 16.13 -98.52 22.16
N GLU A 4 16.85 -97.88 23.00
CA GLU A 4 16.51 -96.48 23.32
C GLU A 4 17.19 -95.51 22.33
N THR A 5 16.41 -94.90 21.46
CA THR A 5 16.87 -93.91 20.53
C THR A 5 16.90 -92.58 21.24
N PHE A 6 18.10 -92.06 21.50
CA PHE A 6 18.31 -90.71 22.05
C PHE A 6 18.00 -89.66 21.01
N PHE A 7 16.97 -88.84 21.27
CA PHE A 7 16.60 -87.75 20.46
C PHE A 7 17.31 -86.45 20.94
N PHE A 8 18.27 -85.95 20.18
CA PHE A 8 18.88 -84.66 20.48
C PHE A 8 18.01 -83.53 19.92
N PRO A 9 17.63 -82.56 20.73
CA PRO A 9 16.93 -81.43 20.20
C PRO A 9 17.90 -80.51 19.47
N LYS A 10 17.54 -80.12 18.25
CA LYS A 10 18.28 -79.15 17.46
C LYS A 10 18.15 -77.75 18.09
N PRO A 11 19.24 -76.98 18.19
CA PRO A 11 19.13 -75.60 18.68
C PRO A 11 18.40 -74.74 17.67
N LEU A 12 17.30 -74.03 18.12
CA LEU A 12 16.66 -72.99 17.41
C LEU A 12 17.60 -71.77 17.37
N ILE A 13 18.15 -71.49 16.20
CA ILE A 13 18.87 -70.24 15.96
C ILE A 13 17.81 -69.14 15.79
N ALA A 14 17.62 -68.33 16.83
CA ALA A 14 16.82 -67.17 16.77
C ALA A 14 17.59 -66.13 15.93
N ILE A 15 17.09 -65.87 14.71
CA ILE A 15 17.57 -64.79 13.87
C ILE A 15 16.96 -63.48 14.43
N VAL A 16 17.77 -62.76 15.20
CA VAL A 16 17.42 -61.41 15.62
C VAL A 16 17.56 -60.46 14.41
N SER A 17 16.47 -60.23 13.77
CA SER A 17 16.41 -59.17 12.72
C SER A 17 16.54 -57.81 13.39
N VAL A 18 17.72 -57.22 13.34
CA VAL A 18 17.94 -55.84 13.70
C VAL A 18 17.38 -54.99 12.58
N ALA A 19 16.17 -54.44 12.77
CA ALA A 19 15.61 -53.46 11.89
C ALA A 19 16.39 -52.16 12.07
N PHE A 20 17.21 -51.81 11.10
CA PHE A 20 17.81 -50.48 10.98
C PHE A 20 16.70 -49.49 10.66
N VAL A 21 16.20 -48.78 11.67
CA VAL A 21 15.36 -47.59 11.45
C VAL A 21 16.28 -46.47 10.97
N SER A 22 16.34 -46.29 9.67
CA SER A 22 17.00 -45.12 9.06
C SER A 22 16.18 -43.88 9.37
N ILE A 23 16.54 -43.17 10.40
CA ILE A 23 16.00 -41.82 10.68
C ILE A 23 16.61 -40.91 9.64
N ALA A 24 15.84 -40.62 8.57
CA ALA A 24 16.16 -39.57 7.63
C ALA A 24 16.05 -38.24 8.39
N PHE A 25 17.18 -37.69 8.77
CA PHE A 25 17.26 -36.30 9.20
C PHE A 25 16.90 -35.40 7.99
N ILE A 26 15.63 -35.02 7.89
CA ILE A 26 15.22 -33.93 7.02
C ILE A 26 15.85 -32.69 7.64
N SER A 27 16.99 -32.27 7.11
CA SER A 27 17.60 -30.99 7.40
C SER A 27 16.65 -29.91 6.85
N ILE A 28 15.73 -29.44 7.69
CA ILE A 28 15.00 -28.19 7.43
C ILE A 28 16.07 -27.10 7.60
N GLY A 29 16.77 -26.82 6.52
CA GLY A 29 17.63 -25.66 6.45
C GLY A 29 16.78 -24.43 6.76
N PRO A 30 17.31 -23.42 7.48
CA PRO A 30 16.58 -22.20 7.69
C PRO A 30 16.20 -21.66 6.31
N ALA A 31 14.90 -21.69 6.01
CA ALA A 31 14.37 -20.94 4.90
C ALA A 31 14.73 -19.49 5.23
N MET A 32 15.80 -18.99 4.64
CA MET A 32 16.10 -17.57 4.61
C MET A 32 14.86 -16.94 3.99
N ALA A 33 13.95 -16.47 4.84
CA ALA A 33 12.93 -15.55 4.43
C ALA A 33 13.71 -14.34 3.89
N ARG A 34 13.98 -14.35 2.59
CA ARG A 34 14.36 -13.13 1.89
C ARG A 34 13.20 -12.20 2.13
N ALA A 35 13.38 -11.25 3.03
CA ALA A 35 12.58 -10.06 3.04
C ALA A 35 12.74 -9.49 1.62
N GLN A 36 11.82 -9.88 0.74
CA GLN A 36 11.71 -9.25 -0.56
C GLN A 36 11.40 -7.81 -0.23
N SER A 37 12.37 -6.94 -0.39
CA SER A 37 12.13 -5.53 -0.59
C SER A 37 11.15 -5.47 -1.75
N LEU A 38 9.86 -5.29 -1.44
CA LEU A 38 8.81 -5.15 -2.44
C LEU A 38 9.04 -3.81 -3.13
N SER A 39 9.93 -3.82 -4.07
CA SER A 39 10.17 -2.72 -5.00
C SER A 39 9.07 -2.80 -6.05
N TYR A 40 8.06 -1.99 -5.89
CA TYR A 40 6.98 -1.86 -6.85
C TYR A 40 7.41 -0.94 -7.99
N THR A 41 8.08 -1.48 -8.99
CA THR A 41 8.42 -0.73 -10.19
C THR A 41 7.14 -0.27 -10.90
N SER A 42 6.16 -1.17 -11.01
CA SER A 42 4.90 -0.93 -11.71
C SER A 42 3.75 -1.80 -11.14
N GLY A 43 2.52 -1.58 -11.65
CA GLY A 43 1.34 -2.40 -11.32
C GLY A 43 0.63 -2.01 -10.04
N GLN A 44 1.06 -0.96 -9.33
CA GLN A 44 0.45 -0.52 -8.09
C GLN A 44 -0.59 0.58 -8.32
N PRO A 45 -1.61 0.72 -7.43
CA PRO A 45 -2.61 1.76 -7.53
C PRO A 45 -2.08 3.13 -7.13
N VAL A 46 -2.79 4.17 -7.60
CA VAL A 46 -2.70 5.54 -7.11
C VAL A 46 -3.63 5.70 -5.93
N VAL A 47 -3.16 6.38 -4.89
CA VAL A 47 -3.92 6.69 -3.68
C VAL A 47 -4.05 8.21 -3.59
N PRO A 48 -5.26 8.78 -3.61
CA PRO A 48 -5.48 10.22 -3.40
C PRO A 48 -5.12 10.59 -1.96
N GLY A 49 -4.70 11.82 -1.73
CA GLY A 49 -4.35 12.34 -0.42
C GLY A 49 -4.97 13.71 -0.17
N TYR A 50 -5.61 13.87 0.98
CA TYR A 50 -5.97 15.16 1.51
C TYR A 50 -4.80 15.71 2.33
N GLU A 51 -4.33 16.91 1.97
CA GLU A 51 -3.14 17.52 2.57
C GLU A 51 -3.50 18.61 3.59
N GLY A 52 -4.77 18.98 3.68
CA GLY A 52 -5.28 20.02 4.54
C GLY A 52 -6.00 21.15 3.77
N TRP A 53 -6.29 22.23 4.46
CA TRP A 53 -6.92 23.39 3.86
C TRP A 53 -6.19 24.69 4.23
N GLN A 54 -6.28 25.66 3.36
CA GLN A 54 -5.73 27.00 3.57
C GLN A 54 -6.79 28.07 3.33
N GLU A 55 -6.55 29.25 3.89
CA GLU A 55 -7.36 30.43 3.68
C GLU A 55 -6.49 31.51 3.03
N ASP A 56 -6.91 31.98 1.88
CA ASP A 56 -6.23 33.05 1.18
C ASP A 56 -6.54 34.43 1.84
N SER A 57 -5.79 35.45 1.50
CA SER A 57 -5.92 36.81 2.07
C SER A 57 -7.27 37.45 1.89
N ASP A 58 -8.06 36.99 0.94
CA ASP A 58 -9.44 37.42 0.66
C ASP A 58 -10.50 36.66 1.46
N GLY A 59 -10.07 35.70 2.34
CA GLY A 59 -10.94 34.85 3.11
C GLY A 59 -11.48 33.65 2.36
N ALA A 60 -11.08 33.42 1.11
CA ALA A 60 -11.45 32.24 0.36
C ALA A 60 -10.70 31.02 0.89
N LYS A 61 -11.42 29.92 1.10
CA LYS A 61 -10.87 28.66 1.60
C LYS A 61 -10.67 27.68 0.46
N TYR A 62 -9.58 26.91 0.56
CA TYR A 62 -9.22 25.90 -0.44
C TYR A 62 -8.79 24.61 0.23
N PHE A 63 -9.32 23.50 -0.23
CA PHE A 63 -8.78 22.18 0.08
C PHE A 63 -7.55 21.91 -0.77
N LEU A 64 -6.53 21.36 -0.15
CA LEU A 64 -5.27 21.00 -0.78
C LEU A 64 -5.19 19.49 -0.93
N PHE A 65 -4.89 19.04 -2.13
CA PHE A 65 -4.78 17.63 -2.45
C PHE A 65 -3.44 17.28 -3.07
N GLY A 66 -3.02 16.09 -2.77
CA GLY A 66 -1.88 15.41 -3.39
C GLY A 66 -2.23 13.96 -3.65
N TYR A 67 -1.26 13.17 -4.01
CA TYR A 67 -1.45 11.74 -4.21
C TYR A 67 -0.16 10.95 -3.95
N MET A 68 -0.30 9.64 -3.81
CA MET A 68 0.78 8.67 -3.83
C MET A 68 0.55 7.69 -4.96
N ASN A 69 1.31 7.81 -6.03
CA ASN A 69 1.46 6.74 -7.00
C ASN A 69 2.43 5.71 -6.39
N ARG A 70 1.95 4.53 -6.05
CA ARG A 70 2.72 3.51 -5.33
C ARG A 70 3.78 2.83 -6.19
N ASN A 71 3.82 3.15 -7.48
CA ASN A 71 4.86 2.72 -8.40
C ASN A 71 6.14 3.55 -8.25
N TRP A 72 7.27 2.95 -8.58
CA TRP A 72 8.57 3.61 -8.57
C TRP A 72 8.89 4.27 -9.91
N GLU A 73 8.39 3.70 -11.00
CA GLU A 73 8.74 4.11 -12.36
C GLU A 73 7.51 4.28 -13.26
N GLU A 74 6.39 3.63 -12.93
CA GLU A 74 5.21 3.69 -13.76
C GLU A 74 4.39 4.95 -13.51
N GLU A 75 4.12 5.68 -14.57
CA GLU A 75 3.16 6.78 -14.62
C GLU A 75 1.79 6.24 -15.03
N LEU A 76 0.72 6.81 -14.50
CA LEU A 76 -0.64 6.40 -14.83
C LEU A 76 -1.45 7.57 -15.37
N ASP A 77 -2.21 7.32 -16.44
CA ASP A 77 -3.23 8.23 -16.95
C ASP A 77 -4.61 7.75 -16.50
N ILE A 78 -5.30 8.58 -15.72
CA ILE A 78 -6.66 8.32 -15.22
C ILE A 78 -7.49 9.58 -15.50
N PRO A 79 -8.22 9.62 -16.62
CA PRO A 79 -9.00 10.79 -17.00
C PRO A 79 -10.12 11.07 -16.00
N VAL A 80 -10.54 12.32 -15.92
CA VAL A 80 -11.73 12.73 -15.14
C VAL A 80 -12.94 11.92 -15.61
N GLY A 81 -13.67 11.35 -14.67
CA GLY A 81 -14.81 10.48 -14.92
C GLY A 81 -15.06 9.48 -13.82
N ALA A 82 -15.53 8.29 -14.17
CA ALA A 82 -15.91 7.25 -13.20
C ALA A 82 -14.74 6.84 -12.28
N ASP A 83 -13.52 6.85 -12.81
CA ASP A 83 -12.32 6.40 -12.11
C ASP A 83 -11.51 7.53 -11.46
N ASN A 84 -11.88 8.80 -11.69
CA ASN A 84 -11.22 9.98 -11.12
C ASN A 84 -12.23 11.10 -10.97
N SER A 85 -12.84 11.25 -9.80
CA SER A 85 -13.97 12.16 -9.61
C SER A 85 -14.18 12.62 -8.17
N PHE A 86 -15.04 13.60 -8.00
CA PHE A 86 -15.53 14.13 -6.72
C PHE A 86 -17.06 13.90 -6.56
N PRO A 87 -17.50 12.68 -6.22
CA PRO A 87 -18.90 12.43 -5.91
C PRO A 87 -19.28 12.90 -4.48
N PRO A 88 -20.55 13.37 -4.25
CA PRO A 88 -21.53 13.79 -5.23
C PRO A 88 -21.22 15.20 -5.76
N GLY A 89 -21.64 15.51 -7.00
CA GLY A 89 -21.51 16.85 -7.57
C GLY A 89 -20.72 16.89 -8.85
N ASN A 90 -20.05 18.02 -9.11
CA ASN A 90 -19.22 18.13 -10.31
C ASN A 90 -18.02 17.17 -10.22
N PRO A 91 -17.90 16.21 -11.14
CA PRO A 91 -16.79 15.25 -11.11
C PRO A 91 -15.43 15.92 -11.36
N ASP A 92 -15.39 17.05 -12.06
CA ASP A 92 -14.18 17.81 -12.35
C ASP A 92 -14.03 18.98 -11.38
N GLN A 93 -12.96 18.95 -10.60
CA GLN A 93 -12.55 19.98 -9.65
C GLN A 93 -11.12 20.46 -9.96
N GLY A 94 -10.61 20.19 -11.16
CA GLY A 94 -9.25 20.51 -11.57
C GLY A 94 -8.19 19.50 -11.08
N GLN A 95 -8.61 18.26 -10.76
CA GLN A 95 -7.70 17.20 -10.38
C GLN A 95 -6.82 16.74 -11.53
N PRO A 96 -5.61 16.23 -11.25
CA PRO A 96 -4.72 15.71 -12.27
C PRO A 96 -5.32 14.48 -12.94
N THR A 97 -4.96 14.30 -14.21
CA THR A 97 -5.27 13.09 -15.01
C THR A 97 -4.03 12.25 -15.30
N HIS A 98 -2.85 12.82 -15.03
CA HIS A 98 -1.56 12.17 -15.17
C HIS A 98 -0.87 12.09 -13.80
N PHE A 99 -0.41 10.91 -13.41
CA PHE A 99 0.07 10.62 -12.07
C PHE A 99 1.53 10.16 -12.12
N LEU A 100 2.43 11.07 -11.80
CA LEU A 100 3.86 10.78 -11.67
C LEU A 100 4.14 9.80 -10.52
N PRO A 101 5.22 9.01 -10.59
CA PRO A 101 5.60 8.09 -9.55
C PRO A 101 5.77 8.74 -8.18
N ARG A 102 5.55 7.95 -7.11
CA ARG A 102 5.83 8.31 -5.72
C ARG A 102 4.85 9.32 -5.13
N ARG A 103 5.26 9.99 -4.07
CA ARG A 103 4.47 10.98 -3.33
C ARG A 103 4.54 12.32 -4.01
N ASN A 104 3.38 12.87 -4.36
CA ASN A 104 3.21 14.20 -4.91
C ASN A 104 2.25 14.97 -4.02
N ARG A 105 2.76 15.94 -3.26
CA ARG A 105 1.98 16.74 -2.30
C ARG A 105 1.55 18.06 -2.91
N PHE A 106 0.41 18.58 -2.44
CA PHE A 106 -0.10 19.91 -2.83
C PHE A 106 -0.22 20.12 -4.35
N VAL A 107 -0.64 19.08 -5.08
CA VAL A 107 -0.66 19.06 -6.54
C VAL A 107 -1.71 20.02 -7.09
N PHE A 108 -2.87 20.10 -6.44
CA PHE A 108 -3.95 21.03 -6.84
C PHE A 108 -4.76 21.44 -5.62
N ARG A 109 -5.60 22.48 -5.83
CA ARG A 109 -6.49 23.00 -4.80
C ARG A 109 -7.91 23.11 -5.31
N VAL A 110 -8.87 22.82 -4.45
CA VAL A 110 -10.30 22.94 -4.74
C VAL A 110 -10.89 24.02 -3.87
N ARG A 111 -11.58 24.99 -4.50
CA ARG A 111 -12.24 26.06 -3.75
C ARG A 111 -13.39 25.49 -2.92
N VAL A 112 -13.42 25.86 -1.65
CA VAL A 112 -14.48 25.46 -0.73
C VAL A 112 -15.69 26.37 -0.94
N PRO A 113 -16.90 25.82 -1.20
CA PRO A 113 -18.11 26.64 -1.28
C PRO A 113 -18.39 27.36 0.05
N GLN A 114 -18.94 28.56 -0.01
CA GLN A 114 -19.29 29.31 1.21
C GLN A 114 -20.30 28.59 2.11
N SER A 115 -21.14 27.73 1.55
CA SER A 115 -22.10 26.92 2.27
C SER A 115 -21.50 25.70 2.97
N PHE A 116 -20.21 25.43 2.75
CA PHE A 116 -19.54 24.24 3.29
C PHE A 116 -19.23 24.42 4.78
N SER A 117 -19.66 23.49 5.60
CA SER A 117 -19.49 23.49 7.04
C SER A 117 -18.41 22.50 7.50
N GLU A 118 -18.01 22.56 8.76
CA GLU A 118 -17.06 21.60 9.36
C GLU A 118 -17.57 20.15 9.39
N LYS A 119 -18.88 19.96 9.19
CA LYS A 119 -19.51 18.63 9.17
C LYS A 119 -19.56 18.02 7.77
N ASP A 120 -19.29 18.85 6.76
CA ASP A 120 -19.30 18.41 5.37
C ASP A 120 -17.94 17.81 4.97
N GLU A 121 -17.98 16.91 4.03
CA GLU A 121 -16.77 16.29 3.46
C GLU A 121 -16.81 16.39 1.92
N LEU A 122 -15.69 16.79 1.35
CA LEU A 122 -15.45 16.65 -0.08
C LEU A 122 -14.60 15.40 -0.31
N ILE A 123 -15.07 14.50 -1.17
CA ILE A 123 -14.44 13.19 -1.33
C ILE A 123 -13.84 13.09 -2.74
N TRP A 124 -12.51 12.98 -2.81
CA TRP A 124 -11.83 12.63 -4.05
C TRP A 124 -11.70 11.12 -4.15
N THR A 125 -12.20 10.56 -5.24
CA THR A 125 -12.20 9.11 -5.48
C THR A 125 -11.35 8.79 -6.71
N ILE A 126 -10.42 7.87 -6.56
CA ILE A 126 -9.61 7.32 -7.66
C ILE A 126 -9.78 5.80 -7.69
N THR A 127 -10.06 5.26 -8.87
CA THR A 127 -10.04 3.83 -9.14
C THR A 127 -8.90 3.52 -10.10
N SER A 128 -7.97 2.69 -9.66
CA SER A 128 -6.84 2.25 -10.48
C SER A 128 -6.41 0.85 -10.10
N ARG A 129 -5.98 0.06 -11.07
CA ARG A 129 -5.54 -1.33 -10.85
C ARG A 129 -6.56 -2.17 -10.07
N GLY A 130 -7.87 -1.96 -10.33
CA GLY A 130 -8.97 -2.65 -9.65
C GLY A 130 -9.19 -2.27 -8.19
N LYS A 131 -8.57 -1.19 -7.72
CA LYS A 131 -8.76 -0.65 -6.36
C LYS A 131 -9.31 0.75 -6.40
N THR A 132 -10.31 1.01 -5.57
CA THR A 132 -10.89 2.34 -5.35
C THR A 132 -10.38 2.89 -4.03
N GLU A 133 -9.73 4.03 -4.09
CA GLU A 133 -9.17 4.75 -2.94
C GLU A 133 -9.82 6.12 -2.84
N LYS A 134 -9.94 6.65 -1.61
CA LYS A 134 -10.64 7.90 -1.34
C LYS A 134 -9.84 8.80 -0.42
N ALA A 135 -9.87 10.12 -0.68
CA ALA A 135 -9.41 11.14 0.23
C ALA A 135 -10.61 11.99 0.70
N PHE A 136 -10.72 12.20 1.99
CA PHE A 136 -11.82 12.92 2.63
C PHE A 136 -11.30 14.27 3.12
N ALA A 137 -11.79 15.35 2.54
CA ALA A 137 -11.40 16.71 2.89
C ALA A 137 -12.47 17.40 3.73
N SER A 138 -12.08 18.05 4.81
CA SER A 138 -12.97 18.77 5.72
C SER A 138 -12.31 20.05 6.24
N LEU A 139 -13.13 20.98 6.75
CA LEU A 139 -12.66 22.24 7.35
C LEU A 139 -12.30 22.12 8.83
N ARG A 140 -11.96 20.91 9.31
CA ARG A 140 -11.50 20.75 10.69
C ARG A 140 -10.25 21.57 10.93
N THR A 141 -10.19 22.24 12.06
CA THR A 141 -9.09 23.16 12.42
C THR A 141 -7.73 22.47 12.44
N ASP A 142 -7.71 21.20 12.81
CA ASP A 142 -6.47 20.38 12.86
C ASP A 142 -5.81 20.18 11.49
N TYR A 143 -6.57 20.43 10.41
CA TYR A 143 -6.08 20.32 9.03
C TYR A 143 -5.78 21.66 8.37
N LYS A 144 -5.81 22.77 9.15
CA LYS A 144 -5.40 24.08 8.61
C LYS A 144 -3.88 24.09 8.37
N VAL A 145 -3.50 24.38 7.14
CA VAL A 145 -2.10 24.42 6.69
C VAL A 145 -1.71 25.86 6.46
N ASP A 146 -0.59 26.29 7.00
CA ASP A 146 0.02 27.58 6.71
C ASP A 146 1.08 27.48 5.59
N ASP A 147 1.48 28.63 5.06
CA ASP A 147 2.45 28.67 3.97
C ASP A 147 3.85 28.16 4.39
N VAL A 148 4.18 28.21 5.67
CA VAL A 148 5.46 27.69 6.20
C VAL A 148 5.49 26.19 6.12
N VAL A 149 4.41 25.52 6.54
CA VAL A 149 4.27 24.06 6.45
C VAL A 149 4.32 23.63 4.99
N LYS A 150 3.57 24.29 4.13
CA LYS A 150 3.56 23.99 2.70
C LYS A 150 4.96 24.14 2.08
N ALA A 151 5.66 25.21 2.37
CA ALA A 151 7.01 25.44 1.86
C ALA A 151 8.01 24.39 2.34
N SER A 152 7.95 23.99 3.62
CA SER A 152 8.84 22.99 4.19
C SER A 152 8.62 21.60 3.61
N GLU A 153 7.37 21.24 3.35
CA GLU A 153 6.97 19.90 2.90
C GLU A 153 7.15 19.69 1.38
N THR A 154 7.09 20.75 0.60
CA THR A 154 7.36 20.67 -0.85
C THR A 154 8.84 20.69 -1.19
N GLY A 155 9.72 20.80 -0.18
CA GLY A 155 11.15 20.99 -0.43
C GLY A 155 11.46 22.32 -1.14
N ALA A 156 10.54 23.29 -1.09
CA ALA A 156 10.64 24.58 -1.79
C ALA A 156 11.83 25.43 -1.30
N LEU A 157 12.49 25.04 -0.25
CA LEU A 157 13.80 25.61 0.13
C LEU A 157 14.93 25.14 -0.79
N GLY A 158 14.67 24.28 -1.77
CA GLY A 158 15.68 23.74 -2.67
C GLY A 158 15.27 23.56 -4.13
N ALA A 159 13.98 23.59 -4.44
CA ALA A 159 13.52 23.48 -5.82
C ALA A 159 13.28 24.87 -6.38
N GLY A 160 14.20 25.35 -7.20
CA GLY A 160 14.00 26.57 -7.96
C GLY A 160 12.68 26.49 -8.73
N THR A 161 11.78 27.42 -8.45
CA THR A 161 10.65 27.69 -9.30
C THR A 161 11.20 28.18 -10.63
N SER A 162 11.32 27.28 -11.60
CA SER A 162 11.43 27.73 -12.98
C SER A 162 10.08 28.29 -13.37
N SER A 163 10.03 29.59 -13.47
CA SER A 163 8.98 30.36 -14.13
C SER A 163 8.78 29.93 -15.56
#